data_ca3a00f24bc60af8ea67b6547fb3f65d
#
_entry.id   ca3a00f24bc60af8ea67b6547fb3f65d
#
_cell.length_a   1.000
_cell.length_b   1.000
_cell.length_c   1.000
_cell.angle_alpha   90.00
_cell.angle_beta   90.00
_cell.angle_gamma   90.00
#
_symmetry.space_group_name_H-M   'P 1'
#
loop_
_entity.id
_entity.type
_entity.pdbx_description
1 polymer ?
#
loop_
_entity_poly.entity_id
_entity_poly.type
_entity_poly.pdbx_seq_one_letter_code
_entity_poly.pdbx_strand_id
1 'polypeptide(L)'
;YALEDRTAISHFPVRRDELSEFDVFIIGDVAPDSVPDAAAKEVAELVRTAGAGAIFIAGARHGASEFAGSPLEPLLPFEINDVKLRETAGVIEGFHPLLTLEGRKGSHLFRLADSEAESSSIWNNLPDWFWFVEIPRTKPGAVVFAEHPTKLGSKGKLPLILVQRIGAGKVLYHATDETWRWRFRAGDAYFGRYWIQAIRYLSRSRLIGHDRRAELTTD
;
A
#
# COMPACT_ATOMS: atom_id res chain seq x y z
N TYR A 1 -10.74 19.13 -11.83
CA TYR A 1 -11.64 18.20 -11.10
C TYR A 1 -11.78 18.55 -9.62
N ALA A 2 -10.72 19.06 -8.94
CA ALA A 2 -10.78 19.43 -7.52
C ALA A 2 -11.60 20.71 -7.23
N LEU A 3 -11.89 21.52 -8.23
CA LEU A 3 -12.60 22.82 -8.06
C LEU A 3 -14.12 22.67 -7.87
N GLU A 4 -14.69 21.52 -8.20
CA GLU A 4 -16.13 21.25 -8.07
C GLU A 4 -16.45 20.25 -6.95
N ASP A 5 -15.43 19.56 -6.40
CA ASP A 5 -15.62 18.58 -5.34
C ASP A 5 -15.52 19.28 -3.97
N ARG A 6 -16.66 19.48 -3.33
CA ARG A 6 -16.75 20.09 -2.00
C ARG A 6 -16.14 19.23 -0.89
N THR A 7 -15.78 17.99 -1.19
CA THR A 7 -15.13 17.05 -0.25
C THR A 7 -13.61 17.13 -0.33
N ALA A 8 -13.04 17.80 -1.35
CA ALA A 8 -11.61 17.95 -1.49
C ALA A 8 -11.04 18.84 -0.37
N ILE A 9 -10.02 18.31 0.31
CA ILE A 9 -9.29 19.07 1.33
C ILE A 9 -8.32 20.06 0.66
N SER A 10 -8.27 21.30 1.16
CA SER A 10 -7.39 22.34 0.62
C SER A 10 -5.97 22.28 1.16
N HIS A 11 -5.77 21.61 2.29
CA HIS A 11 -4.48 21.39 2.95
C HIS A 11 -4.52 20.08 3.71
N PHE A 12 -3.35 19.52 3.98
CA PHE A 12 -3.26 18.29 4.76
C PHE A 12 -3.69 18.56 6.21
N PRO A 13 -4.68 17.82 6.77
CA PRO A 13 -5.14 18.02 8.14
C PRO A 13 -4.02 17.70 9.13
N VAL A 14 -3.94 18.45 10.21
CA VAL A 14 -2.92 18.23 11.26
C VAL A 14 -3.52 17.85 12.61
N ARG A 15 -4.81 18.05 12.79
CA ARG A 15 -5.49 17.76 14.04
C ARG A 15 -5.98 16.32 14.07
N ARG A 16 -5.89 15.70 15.25
CA ARG A 16 -6.32 14.32 15.46
C ARG A 16 -7.80 14.09 15.16
N ASP A 17 -8.67 15.03 15.55
CA ASP A 17 -10.11 14.95 15.29
C ASP A 17 -10.41 14.92 13.79
N GLU A 18 -9.78 15.80 12.99
CA GLU A 18 -9.91 15.82 11.54
C GLU A 18 -9.34 14.53 10.90
N LEU A 19 -8.11 14.13 11.29
CA LEU A 19 -7.47 12.92 10.76
C LEU A 19 -8.24 11.65 11.13
N SER A 20 -8.92 11.63 12.26
CA SER A 20 -9.70 10.48 12.70
C SER A 20 -10.97 10.22 11.86
N GLU A 21 -11.37 11.14 11.00
CA GLU A 21 -12.47 10.94 10.06
C GLU A 21 -12.08 10.02 8.88
N PHE A 22 -10.78 9.84 8.64
CA PHE A 22 -10.28 9.01 7.55
C PHE A 22 -9.95 7.59 8.01
N ASP A 23 -10.43 6.60 7.25
CA ASP A 23 -10.14 5.19 7.51
C ASP A 23 -8.81 4.73 6.93
N VAL A 24 -8.37 5.36 5.83
CA VAL A 24 -7.13 4.99 5.11
C VAL A 24 -6.41 6.24 4.64
N PHE A 25 -5.11 6.29 4.90
CA PHE A 25 -4.20 7.32 4.43
C PHE A 25 -3.40 6.78 3.25
N ILE A 26 -3.41 7.51 2.12
CA ILE A 26 -2.64 7.13 0.92
C ILE A 26 -1.54 8.15 0.70
N ILE A 27 -0.30 7.70 0.75
CA ILE A 27 0.91 8.52 0.62
C ILE A 27 1.64 8.03 -0.64
N GLY A 28 1.58 8.83 -1.68
CA GLY A 28 2.20 8.52 -2.99
C GLY A 28 3.53 9.23 -3.19
N ASP A 29 3.78 9.66 -4.43
CA ASP A 29 5.00 10.37 -4.88
C ASP A 29 5.01 11.84 -4.37
N VAL A 30 5.13 12.01 -3.07
CA VAL A 30 5.15 13.31 -2.38
C VAL A 30 6.41 13.46 -1.54
N ALA A 31 6.97 14.67 -1.52
CA ALA A 31 8.08 14.97 -0.63
C ALA A 31 7.65 14.81 0.85
N PRO A 32 8.52 14.30 1.72
CA PRO A 32 8.19 14.09 3.14
C PRO A 32 7.71 15.34 3.86
N ASP A 33 8.24 16.52 3.51
CA ASP A 33 7.85 17.82 4.06
C ASP A 33 6.43 18.26 3.65
N SER A 34 5.83 17.59 2.65
CA SER A 34 4.41 17.79 2.31
C SER A 34 3.45 17.26 3.38
N VAL A 35 3.95 16.39 4.28
CA VAL A 35 3.21 15.89 5.44
C VAL A 35 3.84 16.48 6.70
N PRO A 36 3.23 17.47 7.35
CA PRO A 36 3.78 18.06 8.58
C PRO A 36 4.05 16.99 9.66
N ASP A 37 5.15 17.12 10.39
CA ASP A 37 5.55 16.15 11.42
C ASP A 37 4.46 15.84 12.45
N ALA A 38 3.69 16.87 12.83
CA ALA A 38 2.56 16.70 13.74
C ALA A 38 1.50 15.76 13.14
N ALA A 39 1.15 15.95 11.86
CA ALA A 39 0.21 15.10 11.15
C ALA A 39 0.77 13.71 10.95
N ALA A 40 2.05 13.58 10.60
CA ALA A 40 2.74 12.29 10.45
C ALA A 40 2.71 11.46 11.74
N LYS A 41 2.91 12.09 12.91
CA LYS A 41 2.79 11.45 14.23
C LYS A 41 1.36 10.96 14.50
N GLU A 42 0.36 11.80 14.23
CA GLU A 42 -1.05 11.42 14.43
C GLU A 42 -1.47 10.30 13.48
N VAL A 43 -1.07 10.33 12.20
CA VAL A 43 -1.34 9.24 11.26
C VAL A 43 -0.72 7.93 11.77
N ALA A 44 0.56 7.96 12.19
CA ALA A 44 1.23 6.77 12.73
C ALA A 44 0.52 6.23 13.98
N GLU A 45 0.04 7.11 14.85
CA GLU A 45 -0.69 6.73 16.05
C GLU A 45 -2.08 6.16 15.74
N LEU A 46 -2.83 6.77 14.79
CA LEU A 46 -4.13 6.26 14.34
C LEU A 46 -4.02 4.87 13.72
N VAL A 47 -2.97 4.63 12.94
CA VAL A 47 -2.70 3.28 12.40
C VAL A 47 -2.45 2.29 13.55
N ARG A 48 -1.59 2.65 14.51
CA ARG A 48 -1.17 1.73 15.59
C ARG A 48 -2.29 1.43 16.58
N THR A 49 -3.12 2.42 16.93
CA THR A 49 -4.06 2.33 18.05
C THR A 49 -5.52 2.28 17.64
N ALA A 50 -5.90 3.01 16.57
CA ALA A 50 -7.29 3.12 16.14
C ALA A 50 -7.63 2.18 14.96
N GLY A 51 -6.67 1.42 14.44
CA GLY A 51 -6.91 0.47 13.37
C GLY A 51 -7.07 1.09 11.98
N ALA A 52 -6.67 2.36 11.80
CA ALA A 52 -6.61 2.98 10.49
C ALA A 52 -5.64 2.24 9.56
N GLY A 53 -5.86 2.35 8.25
CA GLY A 53 -4.97 1.82 7.22
C GLY A 53 -4.00 2.87 6.70
N ALA A 54 -2.83 2.44 6.21
CA ALA A 54 -1.97 3.30 5.42
C ALA A 54 -1.52 2.59 4.14
N ILE A 55 -1.44 3.33 3.05
CA ILE A 55 -0.88 2.87 1.77
C ILE A 55 0.29 3.77 1.43
N PHE A 56 1.47 3.19 1.26
CA PHE A 56 2.62 3.90 0.71
C PHE A 56 2.86 3.42 -0.71
N ILE A 57 3.02 4.36 -1.63
CA ILE A 57 3.29 4.07 -3.04
C ILE A 57 4.61 4.74 -3.41
N ALA A 58 5.60 3.96 -3.79
CA ALA A 58 6.86 4.50 -4.28
C ALA A 58 6.61 5.29 -5.56
N GLY A 59 7.10 6.50 -5.59
CA GLY A 59 7.07 7.38 -6.74
C GLY A 59 8.42 7.47 -7.46
N ALA A 60 8.40 7.99 -8.67
CA ALA A 60 9.62 8.20 -9.45
C ALA A 60 10.47 9.38 -8.93
N ARG A 61 9.86 10.34 -8.23
CA ARG A 61 10.51 11.53 -7.67
C ARG A 61 10.85 11.38 -6.20
N HIS A 62 9.91 10.84 -5.42
CA HIS A 62 10.02 10.68 -3.98
C HIS A 62 9.81 9.22 -3.60
N GLY A 63 10.76 8.67 -2.89
CA GLY A 63 10.74 7.28 -2.45
C GLY A 63 10.57 7.14 -0.95
N ALA A 64 10.22 5.94 -0.51
CA ALA A 64 10.05 5.65 0.90
C ALA A 64 11.32 5.85 1.73
N SER A 65 12.51 5.83 1.11
CA SER A 65 13.79 6.13 1.78
C SER A 65 13.88 7.55 2.33
N GLU A 66 13.13 8.49 1.74
CA GLU A 66 13.09 9.88 2.20
C GLU A 66 12.33 10.05 3.52
N PHE A 67 11.53 9.06 3.92
CA PHE A 67 10.85 9.05 5.22
C PHE A 67 11.77 8.60 6.38
N ALA A 68 13.08 8.41 6.13
CA ALA A 68 14.07 8.09 7.17
C ALA A 68 14.06 9.15 8.29
N GLY A 69 13.93 8.70 9.53
CA GLY A 69 13.82 9.59 10.70
C GLY A 69 12.47 10.28 10.87
N SER A 70 11.52 10.13 9.92
CA SER A 70 10.18 10.70 10.05
C SER A 70 9.30 9.83 10.97
N PRO A 71 8.22 10.40 11.55
CA PRO A 71 7.25 9.61 12.33
C PRO A 71 6.56 8.49 11.54
N LEU A 72 6.61 8.50 10.21
CA LEU A 72 6.02 7.48 9.34
C LEU A 72 6.96 6.30 9.08
N GLU A 73 8.28 6.44 9.30
CA GLU A 73 9.25 5.36 9.08
C GLU A 73 8.87 4.04 9.79
N PRO A 74 8.41 4.04 11.06
CA PRO A 74 8.02 2.81 11.74
C PRO A 74 6.89 2.04 11.06
N LEU A 75 6.08 2.70 10.22
CA LEU A 75 4.98 2.09 9.47
C LEU A 75 5.48 1.31 8.25
N LEU A 76 6.67 1.61 7.72
CA LEU A 76 7.17 0.95 6.52
C LEU A 76 7.51 -0.52 6.78
N PRO A 77 7.13 -1.46 5.89
CA PRO A 77 7.29 -2.90 6.10
C PRO A 77 8.71 -3.42 5.80
N PHE A 78 9.71 -2.54 5.74
CA PHE A 78 11.10 -2.86 5.41
C PHE A 78 12.08 -1.94 6.14
N GLU A 79 13.35 -2.33 6.14
CA GLU A 79 14.45 -1.53 6.68
C GLU A 79 14.87 -0.47 5.66
N ILE A 80 14.70 0.81 6.03
CA ILE A 80 14.83 1.93 5.08
C ILE A 80 16.26 2.12 4.58
N ASN A 81 17.26 1.81 5.43
CA ASN A 81 18.69 1.96 5.09
C ASN A 81 19.17 0.98 4.00
N ASP A 82 18.38 -0.05 3.71
CA ASP A 82 18.72 -1.08 2.72
C ASP A 82 18.02 -0.84 1.36
N VAL A 83 17.19 0.20 1.27
CA VAL A 83 16.42 0.51 0.06
C VAL A 83 17.33 1.07 -1.02
N LYS A 84 17.20 0.56 -2.24
CA LYS A 84 17.94 1.03 -3.40
C LYS A 84 16.97 1.54 -4.46
N LEU A 85 17.16 2.79 -4.86
CA LEU A 85 16.55 3.30 -6.09
C LEU A 85 17.27 2.63 -7.26
N ARG A 86 16.48 2.09 -8.20
CA ARG A 86 17.05 1.54 -9.43
C ARG A 86 17.61 2.70 -10.26
N GLU A 87 18.90 2.68 -10.53
CA GLU A 87 19.50 3.49 -11.59
C GLU A 87 18.95 3.00 -12.94
N THR A 88 18.17 3.83 -13.60
CA THR A 88 17.66 3.56 -14.95
C THR A 88 18.73 3.83 -16.00
N ALA A 89 19.73 2.95 -16.08
CA ALA A 89 20.70 2.96 -17.17
C ALA A 89 20.34 1.83 -18.16
N GLY A 90 19.92 2.18 -19.38
CA GLY A 90 19.71 1.23 -20.47
C GLY A 90 18.24 0.98 -20.85
N VAL A 91 18.02 -0.02 -21.69
CA VAL A 91 16.67 -0.45 -22.11
C VAL A 91 15.91 -0.98 -20.91
N ILE A 92 14.79 -0.34 -20.57
CA ILE A 92 13.92 -0.78 -19.47
C ILE A 92 13.10 -1.95 -20.01
N GLU A 93 13.49 -3.17 -19.63
CA GLU A 93 12.72 -4.37 -19.92
C GLU A 93 11.54 -4.45 -18.95
N GLY A 94 10.33 -4.63 -19.51
CA GLY A 94 9.11 -4.84 -18.73
C GLY A 94 9.16 -6.18 -18.01
N PHE A 95 8.53 -6.25 -16.84
CA PHE A 95 8.39 -7.48 -16.07
C PHE A 95 6.96 -7.63 -15.56
N HIS A 96 6.50 -8.87 -15.48
CA HIS A 96 5.19 -9.19 -14.93
C HIS A 96 5.32 -9.57 -13.45
N PRO A 97 4.66 -8.84 -12.50
CA PRO A 97 4.74 -9.17 -11.09
C PRO A 97 4.06 -10.50 -10.78
N LEU A 98 4.73 -11.35 -10.00
CA LEU A 98 4.20 -12.64 -9.57
C LEU A 98 3.48 -12.51 -8.23
N LEU A 99 2.25 -13.00 -8.15
CA LEU A 99 1.56 -13.13 -6.87
C LEU A 99 2.13 -14.31 -6.08
N THR A 100 2.45 -14.08 -4.81
CA THR A 100 2.79 -15.13 -3.87
C THR A 100 1.56 -15.97 -3.49
N LEU A 101 1.74 -17.02 -2.70
CA LEU A 101 0.62 -17.79 -2.16
C LEU A 101 -0.27 -16.91 -1.27
N GLU A 102 0.34 -16.09 -0.43
CA GLU A 102 -0.33 -15.14 0.46
C GLU A 102 -1.09 -14.08 -0.35
N GLY A 103 -0.52 -13.58 -1.44
CA GLY A 103 -1.19 -12.66 -2.36
C GLY A 103 -2.43 -13.27 -2.99
N ARG A 104 -2.36 -14.53 -3.43
CA ARG A 104 -3.48 -15.23 -4.08
C ARG A 104 -4.57 -15.66 -3.11
N LYS A 105 -4.20 -16.22 -1.97
CA LYS A 105 -5.12 -16.87 -1.02
C LYS A 105 -5.35 -16.11 0.28
N GLY A 106 -4.36 -15.33 0.71
CA GLY A 106 -4.35 -14.66 2.00
C GLY A 106 -5.23 -13.39 2.08
N SER A 107 -5.65 -12.85 0.93
CA SER A 107 -6.48 -11.66 0.91
C SER A 107 -7.35 -11.59 -0.34
N HIS A 108 -8.47 -10.87 -0.23
CA HIS A 108 -9.30 -10.57 -1.42
C HIS A 108 -8.73 -9.42 -2.27
N LEU A 109 -7.54 -8.92 -1.96
CA LEU A 109 -6.93 -7.77 -2.61
C LEU A 109 -6.80 -7.96 -4.14
N PHE A 110 -6.42 -9.18 -4.55
CA PHE A 110 -6.19 -9.53 -5.96
C PHE A 110 -7.37 -10.29 -6.60
N ARG A 111 -8.53 -10.27 -5.97
CA ARG A 111 -9.74 -10.88 -6.53
C ARG A 111 -10.35 -9.96 -7.60
N LEU A 112 -9.85 -10.04 -8.83
CA LEU A 112 -10.26 -9.19 -9.96
C LEU A 112 -11.51 -9.71 -10.69
N ALA A 113 -11.95 -10.94 -10.38
CA ALA A 113 -13.17 -11.55 -10.88
C ALA A 113 -13.87 -12.38 -9.80
N ASP A 114 -14.97 -13.04 -10.13
CA ASP A 114 -15.76 -13.80 -9.16
C ASP A 114 -15.08 -15.12 -8.77
N SER A 115 -14.33 -15.73 -9.70
CA SER A 115 -13.54 -16.93 -9.43
C SER A 115 -12.04 -16.63 -9.24
N GLU A 116 -11.34 -17.50 -8.52
CA GLU A 116 -9.87 -17.42 -8.36
C GLU A 116 -9.15 -17.67 -9.69
N ALA A 117 -9.64 -18.64 -10.47
CA ALA A 117 -9.04 -18.97 -11.77
C ALA A 117 -9.13 -17.80 -12.75
N GLU A 118 -10.29 -17.16 -12.84
CA GLU A 118 -10.49 -15.99 -13.69
C GLU A 118 -9.67 -14.80 -13.20
N SER A 119 -9.64 -14.55 -11.88
CA SER A 119 -8.80 -13.50 -11.29
C SER A 119 -7.31 -13.71 -11.62
N SER A 120 -6.83 -14.94 -11.55
CA SER A 120 -5.45 -15.29 -11.91
C SER A 120 -5.18 -15.09 -13.40
N SER A 121 -6.15 -15.45 -14.26
CA SER A 121 -6.06 -15.22 -15.70
C SER A 121 -5.99 -13.72 -16.02
N ILE A 122 -6.85 -12.92 -15.38
CA ILE A 122 -6.83 -11.45 -15.55
C ILE A 122 -5.48 -10.91 -15.09
N TRP A 123 -5.01 -11.28 -13.89
CA TRP A 123 -3.73 -10.83 -13.36
C TRP A 123 -2.60 -11.10 -14.33
N ASN A 124 -2.49 -12.31 -14.86
CA ASN A 124 -1.44 -12.73 -15.78
C ASN A 124 -1.47 -11.99 -17.14
N ASN A 125 -2.58 -11.34 -17.47
CA ASN A 125 -2.74 -10.55 -18.70
C ASN A 125 -2.71 -9.03 -18.47
N LEU A 126 -2.51 -8.56 -17.23
CA LEU A 126 -2.31 -7.15 -16.96
C LEU A 126 -0.99 -6.66 -17.58
N PRO A 127 -0.91 -5.36 -17.94
CA PRO A 127 0.32 -4.78 -18.47
C PRO A 127 1.51 -4.95 -17.53
N ASP A 128 2.69 -5.17 -18.11
CA ASP A 128 3.96 -5.24 -17.40
C ASP A 128 4.30 -3.92 -16.70
N TRP A 129 5.10 -4.04 -15.65
CA TRP A 129 5.74 -2.93 -14.95
C TRP A 129 7.17 -2.74 -15.44
N PHE A 130 7.69 -1.52 -15.33
CA PHE A 130 8.99 -1.18 -15.92
C PHE A 130 9.99 -0.66 -14.88
N TRP A 131 9.52 -0.26 -13.69
CA TRP A 131 10.41 0.17 -12.63
C TRP A 131 9.84 -0.19 -11.25
N PHE A 132 10.71 -0.26 -10.26
CA PHE A 132 10.36 -0.42 -8.86
C PHE A 132 11.53 -0.06 -7.96
N VAL A 133 11.25 0.22 -6.70
CA VAL A 133 12.24 0.40 -5.63
C VAL A 133 12.67 -0.97 -5.12
N GLU A 134 13.97 -1.25 -5.15
CA GLU A 134 14.51 -2.51 -4.63
C GLU A 134 14.53 -2.49 -3.10
N ILE A 135 13.86 -3.45 -2.48
CA ILE A 135 13.77 -3.65 -1.03
C ILE A 135 14.46 -4.97 -0.70
N PRO A 136 15.75 -4.95 -0.35
CA PRO A 136 16.48 -6.20 -0.09
C PRO A 136 16.04 -6.90 1.20
N ARG A 137 15.53 -6.14 2.19
CA ARG A 137 15.17 -6.69 3.50
C ARG A 137 13.83 -6.15 4.00
N THR A 138 12.94 -7.07 4.29
CA THR A 138 11.65 -6.79 4.93
C THR A 138 11.75 -6.91 6.45
N LYS A 139 10.93 -6.13 7.19
CA LYS A 139 10.79 -6.25 8.64
C LYS A 139 10.13 -7.58 9.02
N PRO A 140 10.36 -8.10 10.24
CA PRO A 140 9.61 -9.22 10.78
C PRO A 140 8.09 -8.91 10.78
N GLY A 141 7.29 -9.88 10.32
CA GLY A 141 5.83 -9.72 10.22
C GLY A 141 5.34 -9.05 8.94
N ALA A 142 6.23 -8.54 8.08
CA ALA A 142 5.85 -8.12 6.74
C ALA A 142 5.58 -9.35 5.84
N VAL A 143 4.47 -9.32 5.13
CA VAL A 143 4.03 -10.37 4.21
C VAL A 143 4.14 -9.85 2.78
N VAL A 144 4.83 -10.60 1.93
CA VAL A 144 4.95 -10.26 0.50
C VAL A 144 3.75 -10.82 -0.25
N PHE A 145 3.02 -9.95 -0.93
CA PHE A 145 1.86 -10.33 -1.75
C PHE A 145 2.20 -10.44 -3.24
N ALA A 146 3.11 -9.60 -3.72
CA ALA A 146 3.64 -9.70 -5.08
C ALA A 146 5.17 -9.51 -5.06
N GLU A 147 5.85 -10.23 -5.94
CA GLU A 147 7.30 -10.27 -6.04
C GLU A 147 7.77 -10.15 -7.49
N HIS A 148 9.02 -9.74 -7.67
CA HIS A 148 9.65 -9.68 -8.99
C HIS A 148 9.88 -11.09 -9.55
N PRO A 149 9.64 -11.34 -10.86
CA PRO A 149 9.73 -12.70 -11.41
C PRO A 149 11.12 -13.33 -11.29
N THR A 150 12.19 -12.55 -11.41
CA THR A 150 13.57 -13.07 -11.53
C THR A 150 14.57 -12.47 -10.56
N LYS A 151 14.40 -11.20 -10.13
CA LYS A 151 15.36 -10.53 -9.25
C LYS A 151 15.30 -11.06 -7.83
N LEU A 152 16.47 -11.30 -7.24
CA LEU A 152 16.63 -11.85 -5.91
C LEU A 152 17.10 -10.80 -4.92
N GLY A 153 16.53 -10.83 -3.72
CA GLY A 153 16.96 -10.14 -2.52
C GLY A 153 17.61 -11.10 -1.50
N SER A 154 17.71 -10.67 -0.27
CA SER A 154 18.36 -11.47 0.80
C SER A 154 17.56 -12.71 1.24
N LYS A 155 16.25 -12.71 1.06
CA LYS A 155 15.34 -13.79 1.53
C LYS A 155 14.48 -14.39 0.42
N GLY A 156 14.90 -14.29 -0.83
CA GLY A 156 14.13 -14.75 -1.98
C GLY A 156 13.98 -13.66 -3.03
N LYS A 157 12.90 -13.70 -3.80
CA LYS A 157 12.64 -12.68 -4.82
C LYS A 157 12.36 -11.31 -4.19
N LEU A 158 12.73 -10.24 -4.92
CA LEU A 158 12.49 -8.88 -4.46
C LEU A 158 10.99 -8.59 -4.36
N PRO A 159 10.52 -8.07 -3.21
CA PRO A 159 9.11 -7.78 -3.01
C PRO A 159 8.68 -6.53 -3.79
N LEU A 160 7.46 -6.56 -4.30
CA LEU A 160 6.82 -5.46 -5.02
C LEU A 160 5.60 -4.91 -4.30
N ILE A 161 4.81 -5.77 -3.68
CA ILE A 161 3.67 -5.38 -2.84
C ILE A 161 3.79 -6.11 -1.52
N LEU A 162 3.81 -5.32 -0.44
CA LEU A 162 3.96 -5.82 0.92
C LEU A 162 2.81 -5.35 1.79
N VAL A 163 2.44 -6.19 2.73
CA VAL A 163 1.50 -5.83 3.80
C VAL A 163 2.14 -6.11 5.15
N GLN A 164 1.93 -5.23 6.10
CA GLN A 164 2.31 -5.43 7.49
C GLN A 164 1.18 -5.01 8.42
N ARG A 165 0.94 -5.79 9.46
CA ARG A 165 0.09 -5.37 10.58
C ARG A 165 0.93 -4.54 11.53
N ILE A 166 0.43 -3.37 11.90
CA ILE A 166 1.07 -2.42 12.82
C ILE A 166 0.08 -2.11 13.93
N GLY A 167 0.25 -2.75 15.09
CA GLY A 167 -0.73 -2.62 16.18
C GLY A 167 -2.13 -3.07 15.74
N ALA A 168 -3.11 -2.18 15.85
CA ALA A 168 -4.50 -2.46 15.45
C ALA A 168 -4.72 -2.32 13.92
N GLY A 169 -3.87 -1.55 13.21
CA GLY A 169 -4.03 -1.26 11.79
C GLY A 169 -3.17 -2.12 10.88
N LYS A 170 -3.20 -1.76 9.61
CA LYS A 170 -2.42 -2.42 8.55
C LYS A 170 -1.81 -1.39 7.61
N VAL A 171 -0.66 -1.73 7.09
CA VAL A 171 0.04 -0.94 6.07
C VAL A 171 0.21 -1.79 4.81
N LEU A 172 -0.12 -1.20 3.67
CA LEU A 172 0.17 -1.71 2.34
C LEU A 172 1.25 -0.85 1.72
N TYR A 173 2.28 -1.47 1.17
CA TYR A 173 3.34 -0.79 0.44
C TYR A 173 3.43 -1.29 -0.99
N HIS A 174 3.49 -0.36 -1.93
CA HIS A 174 3.79 -0.60 -3.32
C HIS A 174 5.21 -0.10 -3.64
N ALA A 175 6.06 -0.98 -4.13
CA ALA A 175 7.42 -0.63 -4.56
C ALA A 175 7.44 0.14 -5.90
N THR A 176 6.29 0.41 -6.49
CA THR A 176 6.11 1.14 -7.74
C THR A 176 4.71 1.75 -7.83
N ASP A 177 4.55 2.77 -8.63
CA ASP A 177 3.24 3.36 -8.99
C ASP A 177 2.64 2.77 -10.28
N GLU A 178 3.31 1.84 -10.94
CA GLU A 178 3.02 1.35 -12.30
C GLU A 178 1.61 0.74 -12.49
N THR A 179 0.81 0.60 -11.44
CA THR A 179 -0.59 0.13 -11.54
C THR A 179 -1.45 1.00 -12.44
N TRP A 180 -1.10 2.29 -12.65
CA TRP A 180 -1.80 3.19 -13.56
C TRP A 180 -1.85 2.67 -14.99
N ARG A 181 -0.85 1.85 -15.41
CA ARG A 181 -0.76 1.26 -16.76
C ARG A 181 -1.94 0.36 -17.08
N TRP A 182 -2.57 -0.24 -16.06
CA TRP A 182 -3.72 -1.11 -16.25
C TRP A 182 -4.89 -0.38 -16.91
N ARG A 183 -5.04 0.93 -16.64
CA ARG A 183 -6.10 1.77 -17.21
C ARG A 183 -6.03 1.86 -18.73
N PHE A 184 -4.83 1.85 -19.32
CA PHE A 184 -4.64 2.07 -20.74
C PHE A 184 -4.83 0.83 -21.60
N ARG A 185 -4.59 -0.36 -21.07
CA ARG A 185 -4.66 -1.60 -21.85
C ARG A 185 -5.75 -2.56 -21.38
N ALA A 186 -6.07 -2.58 -20.11
CA ALA A 186 -7.06 -3.48 -19.52
C ALA A 186 -8.35 -2.75 -19.10
N GLY A 187 -8.37 -1.40 -19.19
CA GLY A 187 -9.49 -0.55 -18.79
C GLY A 187 -9.51 -0.22 -17.31
N ASP A 188 -10.32 0.79 -16.96
CA ASP A 188 -10.42 1.31 -15.58
C ASP A 188 -10.97 0.30 -14.57
N ALA A 189 -11.69 -0.72 -15.05
CA ALA A 189 -12.40 -1.67 -14.19
C ALA A 189 -11.46 -2.43 -13.24
N TYR A 190 -10.34 -2.97 -13.73
CA TYR A 190 -9.40 -3.73 -12.90
C TYR A 190 -8.58 -2.84 -11.99
N PHE A 191 -8.18 -1.67 -12.47
CA PHE A 191 -7.53 -0.65 -11.65
C PHE A 191 -8.43 -0.22 -10.48
N GLY A 192 -9.66 0.19 -10.80
CA GLY A 192 -10.63 0.60 -9.80
C GLY A 192 -10.97 -0.52 -8.81
N ARG A 193 -11.19 -1.75 -9.31
CA ARG A 193 -11.48 -2.91 -8.45
C ARG A 193 -10.35 -3.20 -7.48
N TYR A 194 -9.10 -3.18 -7.95
CA TYR A 194 -7.93 -3.38 -7.11
C TYR A 194 -7.86 -2.32 -5.98
N TRP A 195 -7.94 -1.03 -6.31
CA TRP A 195 -7.82 0.04 -5.33
C TRP A 195 -8.98 0.07 -4.32
N ILE A 196 -10.20 -0.21 -4.78
CA ILE A 196 -11.35 -0.36 -3.87
C ILE A 196 -11.11 -1.50 -2.89
N GLN A 197 -10.58 -2.64 -3.37
CA GLN A 197 -10.27 -3.77 -2.48
C GLN A 197 -9.12 -3.47 -1.54
N ALA A 198 -8.09 -2.73 -1.99
CA ALA A 198 -6.99 -2.29 -1.14
C ALA A 198 -7.49 -1.43 0.03
N ILE A 199 -8.31 -0.44 -0.27
CA ILE A 199 -8.92 0.43 0.73
C ILE A 199 -9.78 -0.40 1.70
N ARG A 200 -10.68 -1.25 1.19
CA ARG A 200 -11.54 -2.12 2.02
C ARG A 200 -10.74 -3.10 2.89
N TYR A 201 -9.63 -3.63 2.37
CA TYR A 201 -8.77 -4.55 3.11
C TYR A 201 -8.11 -3.87 4.30
N LEU A 202 -7.74 -2.59 4.15
CA LEU A 202 -7.09 -1.80 5.18
C LEU A 202 -8.09 -1.22 6.19
N SER A 203 -9.25 -0.74 5.74
CA SER A 203 -10.29 -0.14 6.59
C SER A 203 -10.99 -1.16 7.51
N ARG A 204 -10.93 -2.45 7.16
CA ARG A 204 -11.61 -3.54 7.91
C ARG A 204 -11.23 -3.60 9.40
N SER A 205 -10.00 -3.25 9.74
CA SER A 205 -9.54 -3.27 11.13
C SER A 205 -10.25 -2.24 11.99
N ARG A 206 -10.56 -1.07 11.42
CA ARG A 206 -11.27 0.02 12.12
C ARG A 206 -12.76 -0.26 12.25
N LEU A 207 -13.39 -0.79 11.19
CA LEU A 207 -14.81 -1.15 11.19
C LEU A 207 -15.13 -2.20 12.29
N ILE A 208 -14.27 -3.22 12.44
CA ILE A 208 -14.42 -4.23 13.51
C ILE A 208 -14.23 -3.60 14.90
N GLY A 209 -13.36 -2.58 15.03
CA GLY A 209 -13.13 -1.87 16.29
C GLY A 209 -14.28 -0.95 16.72
N HIS A 210 -15.09 -0.44 15.80
CA HIS A 210 -16.25 0.41 16.08
C HIS A 210 -17.52 -0.41 16.44
N ASP A 211 -17.59 -1.66 16.03
CA ASP A 211 -18.76 -2.53 16.24
C ASP A 211 -18.67 -3.33 17.56
N ARG A 212 -17.99 -2.79 18.58
CA ARG A 212 -17.98 -3.31 19.96
C ARG A 212 -19.28 -3.05 20.71
N ARG A 213 -20.43 -3.14 20.06
CA ARG A 213 -21.75 -3.14 20.68
C ARG A 213 -22.35 -4.54 20.79
N ALA A 214 -21.53 -5.57 20.91
CA ALA A 214 -21.99 -6.87 21.40
C ALA A 214 -21.62 -6.96 22.89
N GLU A 215 -22.49 -6.51 23.75
CA GLU A 215 -22.49 -6.81 25.18
C GLU A 215 -23.03 -8.23 25.33
N LEU A 216 -22.14 -9.22 25.55
CA LEU A 216 -22.53 -10.56 25.99
C LEU A 216 -22.86 -10.48 27.47
N THR A 217 -24.15 -10.32 27.80
CA THR A 217 -24.69 -10.59 29.11
C THR A 217 -24.96 -12.10 29.23
N THR A 218 -24.17 -12.80 30.05
CA THR A 218 -24.52 -14.15 30.51
C THR A 218 -25.45 -14.02 31.72
N ASP A 219 -26.64 -14.59 31.61
CA ASP A 219 -27.54 -14.88 32.78
C ASP A 219 -26.94 -15.99 33.65
#